data_996d991bc2ea81b887a9f1dd5a873c87
#
_entry.id   996d991bc2ea81b887a9f1dd5a873c87
#
_cell.length_a   1.000
_cell.length_b   1.000
_cell.length_c   1.000
_cell.angle_alpha   90.00
_cell.angle_beta   90.00
_cell.angle_gamma   90.00
#
_symmetry.space_group_name_H-M   'P 1'
#
loop_
_entity.id
_entity.type
_entity.pdbx_description
1 polymer ?
#
loop_
_entity_poly.entity_id
_entity_poly.type
_entity_poly.pdbx_seq_one_letter_code
_entity_poly.pdbx_strand_id
1 'polypeptide(L)'
;MEIAYKNNKIKKICTDARFAERVYGHEMAFKIHLRIDEITAADTVEMMVQYHIGRCHLLTQNRRGQYAMDLVHPYRLIFEKKGAEVQIANILEIVDYH
;
A
#
# COMPACT_ATOMS: atom_id res chain seq x y z
N MET A 1 5.58 -9.23 5.64
CA MET A 1 6.86 -8.49 5.55
C MET A 1 6.79 -7.21 6.37
N GLU A 2 7.94 -6.63 6.65
CA GLU A 2 7.98 -5.35 7.35
C GLU A 2 7.49 -4.21 6.47
N ILE A 3 6.95 -3.18 7.11
CA ILE A 3 6.43 -2.00 6.42
C ILE A 3 7.18 -0.77 6.92
N ALA A 4 7.61 0.06 5.97
CA ALA A 4 8.14 1.39 6.24
C ALA A 4 7.23 2.43 5.57
N TYR A 5 7.39 3.68 5.93
CA TYR A 5 6.56 4.77 5.41
C TYR A 5 7.46 5.91 4.98
N LYS A 6 7.11 6.53 3.85
CA LYS A 6 7.89 7.64 3.31
C LYS A 6 7.95 8.85 4.24
N ASN A 7 6.84 9.12 4.94
CA ASN A 7 6.76 10.25 5.86
C ASN A 7 5.73 9.98 6.95
N ASN A 8 5.65 10.90 7.92
CA ASN A 8 4.76 10.75 9.07
C ASN A 8 3.28 10.84 8.70
N LYS A 9 2.93 11.59 7.68
CA LYS A 9 1.53 11.73 7.26
C LYS A 9 0.99 10.39 6.74
N ILE A 10 1.74 9.74 5.83
CA ILE A 10 1.30 8.45 5.30
C ILE A 10 1.32 7.38 6.39
N LYS A 11 2.28 7.42 7.29
CA LYS A 11 2.33 6.51 8.43
C LYS A 11 1.08 6.65 9.29
N LYS A 12 0.68 7.87 9.59
CA LYS A 12 -0.51 8.13 10.43
C LYS A 12 -1.79 7.63 9.76
N ILE A 13 -1.93 7.85 8.46
CA ILE A 13 -3.08 7.34 7.70
C ILE A 13 -3.14 5.81 7.78
N CYS A 14 -2.00 5.14 7.62
CA CYS A 14 -1.96 3.68 7.56
C CYS A 14 -2.01 3.00 8.93
N THR A 15 -1.72 3.70 10.02
CA THR A 15 -1.62 3.11 11.35
C THR A 15 -2.67 3.61 12.35
N ASP A 16 -3.35 4.70 12.05
CA ASP A 16 -4.38 5.29 12.91
C ASP A 16 -5.72 5.30 12.18
N ALA A 17 -6.59 4.35 12.54
CA ALA A 17 -7.89 4.17 11.88
C ALA A 17 -8.77 5.41 11.96
N ARG A 18 -8.77 6.09 13.11
CA ARG A 18 -9.59 7.29 13.29
C ARG A 18 -9.10 8.43 12.40
N PHE A 19 -7.80 8.58 12.27
CA PHE A 19 -7.23 9.60 11.41
C PHE A 19 -7.57 9.31 9.93
N ALA A 20 -7.38 8.07 9.50
CA ALA A 20 -7.72 7.66 8.13
C ALA A 20 -9.21 7.90 7.84
N GLU A 21 -10.06 7.60 8.80
CA GLU A 21 -11.51 7.80 8.66
C GLU A 21 -11.88 9.28 8.54
N ARG A 22 -11.22 10.16 9.30
CA ARG A 22 -11.44 11.60 9.17
C ARG A 22 -10.99 12.14 7.82
N VAL A 23 -9.90 11.60 7.27
CA VAL A 23 -9.35 12.09 5.99
C VAL A 23 -10.14 11.52 4.79
N TYR A 24 -10.47 10.24 4.82
CA TYR A 24 -10.99 9.52 3.65
C TYR A 24 -12.39 8.92 3.84
N GLY A 25 -12.92 8.92 5.05
CA GLY A 25 -14.18 8.24 5.35
C GLY A 25 -13.98 6.78 5.76
N HIS A 26 -15.07 6.19 6.27
CA HIS A 26 -15.03 4.86 6.88
C HIS A 26 -14.62 3.75 5.90
N GLU A 27 -15.25 3.73 4.73
CA GLU A 27 -15.01 2.68 3.74
C GLU A 27 -13.56 2.65 3.27
N MET A 28 -13.03 3.83 2.98
CA MET A 28 -11.63 3.96 2.54
C MET A 28 -10.66 3.58 3.65
N ALA A 29 -10.92 4.01 4.89
CA ALA A 29 -10.09 3.68 6.04
C ALA A 29 -10.03 2.17 6.26
N PHE A 30 -11.16 1.49 6.13
CA PHE A 30 -11.22 0.03 6.22
C PHE A 30 -10.35 -0.62 5.15
N LYS A 31 -10.44 -0.15 3.91
CA LYS A 31 -9.68 -0.72 2.80
C LYS A 31 -8.18 -0.48 2.94
N ILE A 32 -7.78 0.70 3.41
CA ILE A 32 -6.37 1.01 3.67
C ILE A 32 -5.79 0.00 4.67
N HIS A 33 -6.48 -0.21 5.79
CA HIS A 33 -5.99 -1.11 6.82
C HIS A 33 -6.00 -2.56 6.39
N LEU A 34 -6.97 -2.97 5.56
CA LEU A 34 -6.99 -4.29 4.96
C LEU A 34 -5.73 -4.52 4.12
N ARG A 35 -5.35 -3.55 3.28
CA ARG A 35 -4.14 -3.67 2.46
C ARG A 35 -2.88 -3.73 3.30
N ILE A 36 -2.79 -2.93 4.36
CA ILE A 36 -1.65 -2.97 5.28
C ILE A 36 -1.56 -4.35 5.96
N ASP A 37 -2.67 -4.92 6.38
CA ASP A 37 -2.69 -6.26 6.97
C ASP A 37 -2.24 -7.32 5.98
N GLU A 38 -2.67 -7.23 4.73
CA GLU A 38 -2.27 -8.17 3.68
C GLU A 38 -0.77 -8.09 3.41
N ILE A 39 -0.21 -6.88 3.34
CA ILE A 39 1.23 -6.68 3.15
C ILE A 39 2.01 -7.26 4.33
N THR A 40 1.53 -6.99 5.55
CA THR A 40 2.17 -7.51 6.77
C THR A 40 2.21 -9.03 6.77
N ALA A 41 1.14 -9.68 6.32
CA ALA A 41 1.02 -11.14 6.29
C ALA A 41 1.81 -11.78 5.14
N ALA A 42 2.12 -11.05 4.09
CA ALA A 42 2.80 -11.60 2.92
C ALA A 42 4.31 -11.77 3.19
N ASP A 43 4.89 -12.82 2.61
CA ASP A 43 6.33 -13.05 2.71
C ASP A 43 7.11 -12.17 1.72
N THR A 44 6.58 -12.01 0.51
CA THR A 44 7.25 -11.26 -0.56
C THR A 44 6.25 -10.45 -1.38
N VAL A 45 6.76 -9.41 -2.04
CA VAL A 45 5.98 -8.64 -3.00
C VAL A 45 5.60 -9.48 -4.20
N GLU A 46 6.52 -10.34 -4.67
CA GLU A 46 6.29 -11.24 -5.80
C GLU A 46 5.10 -12.16 -5.57
N MET A 47 4.93 -12.64 -4.33
CA MET A 47 3.78 -13.46 -3.96
C MET A 47 2.48 -12.67 -4.07
N MET A 48 2.48 -11.43 -3.60
CA MET A 48 1.28 -10.58 -3.69
C MET A 48 0.88 -10.33 -5.14
N VAL A 49 1.85 -10.13 -6.02
CA VAL A 49 1.61 -9.97 -7.46
C VAL A 49 1.07 -11.27 -8.07
N GLN A 50 1.71 -12.38 -7.75
CA GLN A 50 1.32 -13.70 -8.30
C GLN A 50 -0.12 -14.07 -7.94
N TYR A 51 -0.53 -13.82 -6.71
CA TYR A 51 -1.87 -14.17 -6.23
C TYR A 51 -2.87 -13.03 -6.34
N HIS A 52 -2.51 -11.93 -6.99
CA HIS A 52 -3.38 -10.77 -7.22
C HIS A 52 -3.97 -10.20 -5.93
N ILE A 53 -3.22 -10.22 -4.83
CA ILE A 53 -3.70 -9.71 -3.55
C ILE A 53 -3.92 -8.20 -3.66
N GLY A 54 -5.16 -7.77 -3.46
CA GLY A 54 -5.53 -6.37 -3.65
C GLY A 54 -5.23 -5.85 -5.05
N ARG A 55 -5.20 -6.73 -6.04
CA ARG A 55 -4.78 -6.44 -7.41
C ARG A 55 -3.39 -5.83 -7.48
N CYS A 56 -2.49 -6.30 -6.60
CA CYS A 56 -1.11 -5.85 -6.55
C CYS A 56 -0.42 -6.05 -7.90
N HIS A 57 0.18 -4.99 -8.43
CA HIS A 57 0.90 -5.05 -9.70
C HIS A 57 2.02 -4.02 -9.76
N LEU A 58 3.03 -4.34 -10.56
CA LEU A 58 4.16 -3.46 -10.82
C LEU A 58 3.73 -2.35 -11.78
N LEU A 59 4.08 -1.12 -11.43
CA LEU A 59 3.83 0.04 -12.28
C LEU A 59 4.96 0.22 -13.30
N THR A 60 4.64 0.91 -14.39
CA THR A 60 5.57 1.13 -15.49
C THR A 60 5.80 2.62 -15.72
N GLN A 61 6.66 2.94 -16.71
CA GLN A 61 6.95 4.31 -17.11
C GLN A 61 7.49 5.17 -15.95
N ASN A 62 6.82 6.27 -15.63
CA ASN A 62 7.28 7.22 -14.61
C ASN A 62 7.36 6.64 -13.20
N ARG A 63 6.62 5.55 -12.95
CA ARG A 63 6.58 4.91 -11.63
C ARG A 63 7.31 3.57 -11.60
N ARG A 64 8.29 3.41 -12.47
CA ARG A 64 9.09 2.18 -12.52
C ARG A 64 9.67 1.84 -11.15
N GLY A 65 9.54 0.59 -10.73
CA GLY A 65 9.99 0.11 -9.43
C GLY A 65 8.97 0.31 -8.32
N GLN A 66 7.82 0.88 -8.62
CA GLN A 66 6.73 1.04 -7.68
C GLN A 66 5.61 0.04 -7.97
N TYR A 67 4.85 -0.28 -6.94
CA TYR A 67 3.71 -1.20 -7.01
C TYR A 67 2.45 -0.47 -6.55
N ALA A 68 1.30 -0.93 -7.05
CA ALA A 68 0.00 -0.41 -6.65
C ALA A 68 -0.89 -1.53 -6.13
N MET A 69 -1.68 -1.21 -5.13
CA MET A 69 -2.79 -2.05 -4.66
C MET A 69 -4.07 -1.22 -4.67
N ASP A 70 -5.19 -1.83 -5.04
CA ASP A 70 -6.46 -1.12 -5.11
C ASP A 70 -6.98 -0.79 -3.72
N LEU A 71 -7.49 0.42 -3.59
CA LEU A 71 -8.31 0.88 -2.47
C LEU A 71 -9.73 1.04 -2.97
N VAL A 72 -10.52 1.92 -2.36
CA VAL A 72 -11.83 2.26 -2.91
C VAL A 72 -11.61 3.06 -4.19
N HIS A 73 -12.20 2.60 -5.30
CA HIS A 73 -12.03 3.27 -6.59
C HIS A 73 -12.35 4.77 -6.48
N PRO A 74 -11.53 5.65 -7.03
CA PRO A 74 -10.38 5.41 -7.91
C PRO A 74 -9.02 5.39 -7.20
N TYR A 75 -8.99 5.24 -5.89
CA TYR A 75 -7.75 5.36 -5.10
C TYR A 75 -6.91 4.08 -5.14
N ARG A 76 -5.59 4.26 -5.09
CA ARG A 76 -4.61 3.18 -5.00
C ARG A 76 -3.53 3.50 -3.98
N LEU A 77 -3.07 2.45 -3.30
CA LEU A 77 -1.94 2.51 -2.39
C LEU A 77 -0.68 2.23 -3.19
N ILE A 78 0.29 3.13 -3.14
CA ILE A 78 1.55 3.01 -3.88
C ILE A 78 2.66 2.70 -2.89
N PHE A 79 3.45 1.68 -3.20
CA PHE A 79 4.61 1.33 -2.39
C PHE A 79 5.77 0.88 -3.27
N GLU A 80 6.96 0.85 -2.70
CA GLU A 80 8.16 0.31 -3.34
C GLU A 80 8.74 -0.81 -2.49
N LYS A 81 9.44 -1.74 -3.14
CA LYS A 81 10.12 -2.82 -2.45
C LYS A 81 11.54 -2.38 -2.13
N LYS A 82 11.94 -2.53 -0.87
CA LYS A 82 13.30 -2.30 -0.41
C LYS A 82 13.87 -3.58 0.18
N GLY A 83 15.20 -3.68 0.20
CA GLY A 83 15.89 -4.84 0.73
C GLY A 83 16.01 -5.97 -0.28
N ALA A 84 17.16 -6.66 -0.28
CA ALA A 84 17.45 -7.75 -1.19
C ALA A 84 17.05 -9.10 -0.60
N GLU A 85 17.48 -9.41 0.60
CA GLU A 85 17.20 -10.69 1.26
C GLU A 85 15.91 -10.66 2.05
N VAL A 86 15.74 -9.62 2.88
CA VAL A 86 14.49 -9.40 3.62
C VAL A 86 13.82 -8.20 3.02
N GLN A 87 12.63 -8.42 2.47
CA GLN A 87 11.89 -7.36 1.79
C GLN A 87 11.16 -6.47 2.78
N ILE A 88 11.16 -5.18 2.48
CA ILE A 88 10.42 -4.16 3.21
C ILE A 88 9.52 -3.45 2.20
N ALA A 89 8.23 -3.34 2.51
CA ALA A 89 7.33 -2.53 1.72
C ALA A 89 7.35 -1.11 2.25
N ASN A 90 7.88 -0.18 1.46
CA ASN A 90 7.92 1.23 1.84
C ASN A 90 6.72 1.95 1.22
N ILE A 91 5.76 2.32 2.05
CA ILE A 91 4.52 2.96 1.59
C ILE A 91 4.82 4.40 1.22
N LEU A 92 4.54 4.76 -0.03
CA LEU A 92 4.86 6.08 -0.58
C LEU A 92 3.70 7.04 -0.50
N GLU A 93 2.53 6.65 -1.00
CA GLU A 93 1.39 7.57 -1.11
C GLU A 93 0.10 6.83 -1.44
N ILE A 94 -0.99 7.55 -1.27
CA ILE A 94 -2.31 7.16 -1.76
C ILE A 94 -2.64 8.10 -2.90
N VAL A 95 -2.91 7.56 -4.08
CA VAL A 95 -3.16 8.36 -5.28
C VAL A 95 -4.55 8.11 -5.83
N ASP A 96 -5.08 9.13 -6.48
CA ASP A 96 -6.36 9.10 -7.17
C ASP A 96 -6.08 8.87 -8.66
N TYR A 97 -6.38 7.68 -9.14
CA TYR A 97 -6.21 7.33 -10.55
C TYR A 97 -7.52 7.49 -11.30
N HIS A 98 -7.70 8.65 -11.86
CA HIS A 98 -8.81 8.88 -12.78
C HIS A 98 -8.43 8.56 -14.20
#